data_50a53254e1bb2bf4328ac09a65a40a93
#
_entry.id   50a53254e1bb2bf4328ac09a65a40a93
#
_cell.length_a   1.000
_cell.length_b   1.000
_cell.length_c   1.000
_cell.angle_alpha   90.00
_cell.angle_beta   90.00
_cell.angle_gamma   90.00
#
_symmetry.space_group_name_H-M   'P 1'
#
loop_
_entity.id
_entity.type
_entity.pdbx_description
1 polymer ?
#
loop_
_entity_poly.entity_id
_entity_poly.type
_entity_poly.pdbx_seq_one_letter_code
_entity_poly.pdbx_strand_id
1 'polypeptide(L)'
;MGLLNKINYIFNKVVNQIIFKNSRISISNYVINGLVYIKNEGNMKFGDNFKGNSGKKHNPINNGYKLRFITKKKGEIIIGSNVGISNSTLVSWSKITIHDNVKIGGGCSIWDTDFHSINPHVRKSVDNEIKTKEITICDNVWIGGEVIILKGTFIGENSIIASGSSVSGIIPENEIWGGRPARFIKKI
;
A
#
# COMPACT_ATOMS: atom_id res chain seq x y z
N MET A 1 15.92 -10.80 22.72
CA MET A 1 14.88 -9.74 22.77
C MET A 1 14.49 -9.52 24.21
N GLY A 2 14.73 -8.31 24.80
CA GLY A 2 14.44 -8.04 26.20
C GLY A 2 12.95 -8.20 26.53
N LEU A 3 12.61 -8.43 27.81
CA LEU A 3 11.25 -8.68 28.31
C LEU A 3 10.25 -7.60 27.86
N LEU A 4 10.62 -6.32 27.93
CA LEU A 4 9.82 -5.18 27.47
C LEU A 4 9.46 -5.25 25.98
N ASN A 5 10.39 -5.68 25.13
CA ASN A 5 10.14 -5.83 23.70
C ASN A 5 9.17 -6.99 23.41
N LYS A 6 9.23 -8.06 24.20
CA LYS A 6 8.32 -9.20 24.10
C LYS A 6 6.89 -8.81 24.51
N ILE A 7 6.75 -8.04 25.59
CA ILE A 7 5.46 -7.53 26.08
C ILE A 7 4.85 -6.60 25.01
N ASN A 8 5.62 -5.65 24.47
CA ASN A 8 5.17 -4.75 23.43
C ASN A 8 4.74 -5.48 22.13
N TYR A 9 5.46 -6.54 21.76
CA TYR A 9 5.11 -7.36 20.61
C TYR A 9 3.75 -8.05 20.81
N ILE A 10 3.54 -8.67 21.99
CA ILE A 10 2.27 -9.34 22.32
C ILE A 10 1.12 -8.33 22.35
N PHE A 11 1.31 -7.19 22.99
CA PHE A 11 0.32 -6.11 23.03
C PHE A 11 -0.06 -5.65 21.61
N ASN A 12 0.92 -5.33 20.76
CA ASN A 12 0.66 -4.92 19.37
C ASN A 12 -0.07 -6.00 18.58
N LYS A 13 0.24 -7.28 18.79
CA LYS A 13 -0.43 -8.40 18.14
C LYS A 13 -1.91 -8.44 18.52
N VAL A 14 -2.23 -8.35 19.80
CA VAL A 14 -3.63 -8.34 20.29
C VAL A 14 -4.40 -7.13 19.76
N VAL A 15 -3.80 -5.94 19.82
CA VAL A 15 -4.44 -4.72 19.31
C VAL A 15 -4.68 -4.81 17.81
N ASN A 16 -3.71 -5.29 17.02
CA ASN A 16 -3.89 -5.48 15.58
C ASN A 16 -4.99 -6.50 15.27
N GLN A 17 -5.12 -7.59 16.04
CA GLN A 17 -6.23 -8.54 15.89
C GLN A 17 -7.61 -7.87 16.09
N ILE A 18 -7.72 -7.01 17.10
CA ILE A 18 -8.95 -6.23 17.35
C ILE A 18 -9.22 -5.28 16.18
N ILE A 19 -8.19 -4.58 15.68
CA ILE A 19 -8.31 -3.67 14.52
C ILE A 19 -8.82 -4.43 13.28
N PHE A 20 -8.23 -5.58 12.95
CA PHE A 20 -8.65 -6.39 11.81
C PHE A 20 -10.10 -6.88 11.97
N LYS A 21 -10.45 -7.43 13.14
CA LYS A 21 -11.81 -7.89 13.44
C LYS A 21 -12.84 -6.75 13.29
N ASN A 22 -12.59 -5.60 13.89
CA ASN A 22 -13.49 -4.44 13.81
C ASN A 22 -13.58 -3.87 12.39
N SER A 23 -12.54 -4.05 11.58
CA SER A 23 -12.51 -3.65 10.16
C SER A 23 -13.09 -4.71 9.23
N ARG A 24 -13.63 -5.82 9.75
CA ARG A 24 -14.20 -6.95 8.99
C ARG A 24 -13.19 -7.58 8.03
N ILE A 25 -11.95 -7.69 8.46
CA ILE A 25 -10.86 -8.30 7.69
C ILE A 25 -10.50 -9.64 8.32
N SER A 26 -10.56 -10.71 7.51
CA SER A 26 -9.99 -12.00 7.87
C SER A 26 -8.54 -12.03 7.39
N ILE A 27 -7.63 -12.26 8.29
CA ILE A 27 -6.20 -12.42 8.01
C ILE A 27 -5.67 -13.55 8.88
N SER A 28 -5.03 -14.53 8.25
CA SER A 28 -4.34 -15.62 8.94
C SER A 28 -2.85 -15.29 9.08
N ASN A 29 -1.99 -16.11 9.28
CA ASN A 29 -0.53 -16.02 9.25
C ASN A 29 0.08 -14.64 8.91
N TYR A 30 0.17 -13.74 9.88
CA TYR A 30 0.79 -12.42 9.66
C TYR A 30 1.78 -12.06 10.77
N VAL A 31 2.74 -11.21 10.43
CA VAL A 31 3.66 -10.57 11.37
C VAL A 31 3.62 -9.06 11.15
N ILE A 32 3.18 -8.31 12.14
CA ILE A 32 3.17 -6.85 12.08
C ILE A 32 3.93 -6.29 13.28
N ASN A 33 5.00 -5.58 13.00
CA ASN A 33 5.76 -4.82 13.97
C ASN A 33 5.14 -3.43 14.10
N GLY A 34 4.64 -3.09 15.30
CA GLY A 34 3.90 -1.86 15.56
C GLY A 34 2.40 -1.98 15.29
N LEU A 35 1.69 -0.86 15.23
CA LEU A 35 0.24 -0.79 15.08
C LEU A 35 -0.15 -0.26 13.70
N VAL A 36 -1.03 -0.99 13.00
CA VAL A 36 -1.63 -0.55 11.74
C VAL A 36 -2.75 0.45 11.98
N TYR A 37 -3.03 1.27 10.97
CA TYR A 37 -4.25 2.07 10.90
C TYR A 37 -5.12 1.55 9.76
N ILE A 38 -6.37 1.20 10.06
CA ILE A 38 -7.33 0.72 9.06
C ILE A 38 -8.61 1.53 9.17
N LYS A 39 -9.06 2.05 8.01
CA LYS A 39 -10.40 2.61 7.83
C LYS A 39 -11.04 1.91 6.64
N ASN A 40 -11.90 0.90 6.92
CA ASN A 40 -12.54 0.08 5.90
C ASN A 40 -14.02 0.43 5.78
N GLU A 41 -14.37 1.22 4.77
CA GLU A 41 -15.76 1.49 4.36
C GLU A 41 -16.18 0.63 3.15
N GLY A 42 -15.24 -0.08 2.52
CA GLY A 42 -15.41 -0.92 1.35
C GLY A 42 -15.06 -2.38 1.62
N ASN A 43 -14.10 -2.90 0.87
CA ASN A 43 -13.65 -4.28 1.00
C ASN A 43 -12.12 -4.37 1.11
N MET A 44 -11.62 -5.23 2.01
CA MET A 44 -10.20 -5.53 2.11
C MET A 44 -9.99 -7.03 2.29
N LYS A 45 -9.05 -7.59 1.52
CA LYS A 45 -8.64 -8.99 1.62
C LYS A 45 -7.14 -9.09 1.72
N PHE A 46 -6.67 -9.98 2.58
CA PHE A 46 -5.25 -10.24 2.77
C PHE A 46 -5.01 -11.74 2.60
N GLY A 47 -4.02 -12.08 1.80
CA GLY A 47 -3.49 -13.43 1.70
C GLY A 47 -2.62 -13.81 2.88
N ASP A 48 -2.01 -14.99 2.80
CA ASP A 48 -1.20 -15.55 3.87
C ASP A 48 0.20 -14.92 3.97
N ASN A 49 0.80 -15.04 5.15
CA ASN A 49 2.18 -14.60 5.44
C ASN A 49 2.42 -13.10 5.20
N PHE A 50 1.41 -12.25 5.45
CA PHE A 50 1.58 -10.80 5.36
C PHE A 50 2.60 -10.31 6.40
N LYS A 51 3.54 -9.46 5.97
CA LYS A 51 4.54 -8.83 6.84
C LYS A 51 4.41 -7.31 6.81
N GLY A 52 4.17 -6.69 7.96
CA GLY A 52 4.04 -5.24 8.10
C GLY A 52 5.06 -4.64 9.07
N ASN A 53 5.64 -3.49 8.70
CA ASN A 53 6.35 -2.64 9.65
C ASN A 53 5.60 -1.31 9.77
N SER A 54 5.26 -0.90 10.98
CA SER A 54 4.45 0.28 11.27
C SER A 54 5.03 1.10 12.41
N GLY A 55 5.42 2.32 12.11
CA GLY A 55 5.97 3.28 13.08
C GLY A 55 7.49 3.33 13.11
N LYS A 56 8.01 4.40 13.72
CA LYS A 56 9.43 4.81 13.73
C LYS A 56 10.41 3.73 14.20
N LYS A 57 9.99 2.93 15.17
CA LYS A 57 10.86 1.89 15.75
C LYS A 57 11.10 0.68 14.83
N HIS A 58 10.25 0.50 13.81
CA HIS A 58 10.21 -0.70 12.99
C HIS A 58 10.69 -0.48 11.55
N ASN A 59 10.73 0.77 11.11
CA ASN A 59 11.33 1.16 9.85
C ASN A 59 11.84 2.61 9.96
N PRO A 60 13.14 2.88 9.73
CA PRO A 60 13.72 4.21 9.85
C PRO A 60 13.34 5.16 8.70
N ILE A 61 12.85 4.62 7.58
CA ILE A 61 12.45 5.42 6.43
C ILE A 61 11.11 6.08 6.72
N ASN A 62 11.01 7.37 6.38
CA ASN A 62 9.80 8.19 6.51
C ASN A 62 9.33 8.44 7.95
N ASN A 63 10.27 8.83 8.84
CA ASN A 63 10.05 9.46 10.17
C ASN A 63 8.88 8.92 11.02
N GLY A 64 8.50 7.64 10.84
CA GLY A 64 7.54 6.98 11.74
C GLY A 64 6.08 7.04 11.34
N TYR A 65 5.76 7.28 10.08
CA TYR A 65 4.40 7.07 9.60
C TYR A 65 3.94 5.65 9.87
N LYS A 66 2.66 5.50 10.18
CA LYS A 66 2.04 4.18 10.34
C LYS A 66 1.76 3.55 8.99
N LEU A 67 1.76 2.23 8.95
CA LEU A 67 1.17 1.48 7.86
C LEU A 67 -0.35 1.70 7.86
N ARG A 68 -0.90 2.19 6.75
CA ARG A 68 -2.30 2.62 6.64
C ARG A 68 -2.99 1.98 5.45
N PHE A 69 -4.21 1.46 5.70
CA PHE A 69 -5.10 0.95 4.67
C PHE A 69 -6.45 1.66 4.80
N ILE A 70 -6.88 2.32 3.72
CA ILE A 70 -8.09 3.13 3.71
C ILE A 70 -8.92 2.78 2.47
N THR A 71 -10.19 2.41 2.65
CA THR A 71 -11.13 2.24 1.54
C THR A 71 -12.36 3.11 1.73
N LYS A 72 -12.91 3.64 0.64
CA LYS A 72 -14.26 4.20 0.55
C LYS A 72 -15.27 3.13 0.18
N LYS A 73 -16.60 3.42 0.23
CA LYS A 73 -17.69 2.43 0.05
C LYS A 73 -17.55 1.48 -1.15
N LYS A 74 -16.97 1.94 -2.27
CA LYS A 74 -16.74 1.12 -3.47
C LYS A 74 -15.29 0.69 -3.62
N GLY A 75 -14.43 1.12 -2.69
CA GLY A 75 -13.00 0.85 -2.75
C GLY A 75 -12.68 -0.57 -2.32
N GLU A 76 -11.74 -1.18 -3.02
CA GLU A 76 -11.20 -2.48 -2.69
C GLU A 76 -9.68 -2.43 -2.52
N ILE A 77 -9.15 -3.11 -1.52
CA ILE A 77 -7.72 -3.42 -1.39
C ILE A 77 -7.58 -4.93 -1.27
N ILE A 78 -6.94 -5.54 -2.27
CA ILE A 78 -6.66 -6.96 -2.31
C ILE A 78 -5.16 -7.16 -2.24
N ILE A 79 -4.69 -7.86 -1.23
CA ILE A 79 -3.27 -8.16 -1.00
C ILE A 79 -3.09 -9.67 -1.05
N GLY A 80 -2.19 -10.13 -1.89
CA GLY A 80 -1.82 -11.52 -2.04
C GLY A 80 -0.98 -12.07 -0.89
N SER A 81 -0.43 -13.24 -1.10
CA SER A 81 0.38 -13.95 -0.11
C SER A 81 1.86 -13.53 -0.14
N ASN A 82 2.55 -13.67 0.99
CA ASN A 82 3.98 -13.33 1.15
C ASN A 82 4.31 -11.85 0.90
N VAL A 83 3.32 -10.95 0.96
CA VAL A 83 3.51 -9.51 0.74
C VAL A 83 4.13 -8.85 1.97
N GLY A 84 5.10 -7.97 1.73
CA GLY A 84 5.74 -7.17 2.79
C GLY A 84 5.57 -5.67 2.53
N ILE A 85 5.03 -4.91 3.50
CA ILE A 85 4.82 -3.46 3.38
C ILE A 85 5.31 -2.74 4.63
N SER A 86 6.07 -1.67 4.44
CA SER A 86 6.58 -0.85 5.55
C SER A 86 6.07 0.59 5.48
N ASN A 87 5.56 1.13 6.60
CA ASN A 87 5.24 2.56 6.81
C ASN A 87 4.58 3.27 5.61
N SER A 88 3.72 2.60 4.88
CA SER A 88 3.13 3.09 3.64
C SER A 88 1.63 3.32 3.78
N THR A 89 1.06 4.14 2.90
CA THR A 89 -0.37 4.46 2.89
C THR A 89 -0.99 3.99 1.58
N LEU A 90 -2.02 3.15 1.68
CA LEU A 90 -2.84 2.72 0.56
C LEU A 90 -4.25 3.30 0.72
N VAL A 91 -4.74 3.99 -0.31
CA VAL A 91 -6.08 4.59 -0.33
C VAL A 91 -6.82 4.13 -1.58
N SER A 92 -7.93 3.42 -1.40
CA SER A 92 -8.72 2.94 -2.53
C SER A 92 -10.14 3.48 -2.51
N TRP A 93 -10.56 4.04 -3.64
CA TRP A 93 -11.93 4.43 -3.96
C TRP A 93 -12.51 3.58 -5.09
N SER A 94 -11.68 2.80 -5.78
CA SER A 94 -12.02 1.84 -6.81
C SER A 94 -11.39 0.49 -6.46
N LYS A 95 -10.13 0.24 -6.89
CA LYS A 95 -9.46 -1.03 -6.60
C LYS A 95 -7.95 -0.92 -6.63
N ILE A 96 -7.30 -1.46 -5.61
CA ILE A 96 -5.86 -1.71 -5.57
C ILE A 96 -5.64 -3.21 -5.39
N THR A 97 -4.97 -3.84 -6.34
CA THR A 97 -4.58 -5.24 -6.27
C THR A 97 -3.06 -5.36 -6.19
N ILE A 98 -2.59 -6.04 -5.16
CA ILE A 98 -1.18 -6.39 -4.96
C ILE A 98 -1.13 -7.92 -4.96
N HIS A 99 -0.43 -8.49 -5.92
CA HIS A 99 -0.29 -9.92 -6.05
C HIS A 99 0.75 -10.51 -5.08
N ASP A 100 1.18 -11.74 -5.32
CA ASP A 100 2.02 -12.50 -4.39
C ASP A 100 3.49 -12.04 -4.38
N ASN A 101 4.17 -12.27 -3.27
CA ASN A 101 5.63 -12.04 -3.10
C ASN A 101 6.09 -10.58 -3.27
N VAL A 102 5.17 -9.61 -3.29
CA VAL A 102 5.50 -8.19 -3.47
C VAL A 102 6.16 -7.61 -2.23
N LYS A 103 7.16 -6.73 -2.45
CA LYS A 103 7.84 -5.97 -1.39
C LYS A 103 7.66 -4.47 -1.63
N ILE A 104 7.15 -3.76 -0.62
CA ILE A 104 6.95 -2.31 -0.67
C ILE A 104 7.75 -1.65 0.45
N GLY A 105 8.67 -0.80 0.06
CA GLY A 105 9.54 -0.02 0.95
C GLY A 105 8.79 0.96 1.82
N GLY A 106 9.52 1.60 2.74
CA GLY A 106 8.93 2.57 3.67
C GLY A 106 8.52 3.86 2.97
N GLY A 107 7.42 4.46 3.43
CA GLY A 107 6.99 5.78 2.99
C GLY A 107 6.29 5.84 1.64
N CYS A 108 5.93 4.71 1.07
CA CYS A 108 5.19 4.72 -0.19
C CYS A 108 3.75 5.21 -0.01
N SER A 109 3.25 5.85 -1.06
CA SER A 109 1.90 6.38 -1.15
C SER A 109 1.24 5.83 -2.40
N ILE A 110 0.15 5.07 -2.24
CA ILE A 110 -0.54 4.36 -3.32
C ILE A 110 -2.01 4.74 -3.28
N TRP A 111 -2.53 5.38 -4.34
CA TRP A 111 -3.94 5.74 -4.41
C TRP A 111 -4.50 5.67 -5.84
N ASP A 112 -5.72 5.15 -5.95
CA ASP A 112 -6.44 4.91 -7.20
C ASP A 112 -7.41 6.05 -7.57
N THR A 113 -7.27 7.23 -6.96
CA THR A 113 -8.21 8.34 -7.07
C THR A 113 -7.51 9.69 -7.18
N ASP A 114 -8.14 10.66 -7.84
CA ASP A 114 -7.67 12.06 -7.87
C ASP A 114 -8.06 12.85 -6.62
N PHE A 115 -8.90 12.31 -5.74
CA PHE A 115 -9.52 12.97 -4.58
C PHE A 115 -10.40 14.16 -4.90
N HIS A 116 -10.17 14.88 -6.00
CA HIS A 116 -10.91 16.04 -6.45
C HIS A 116 -11.08 16.05 -7.97
N SER A 117 -12.13 16.68 -8.47
CA SER A 117 -12.30 16.92 -9.91
C SER A 117 -11.21 17.86 -10.44
N ILE A 118 -10.68 17.55 -11.61
CA ILE A 118 -9.77 18.46 -12.35
C ILE A 118 -10.50 19.70 -12.87
N ASN A 119 -11.84 19.61 -13.09
CA ASN A 119 -12.66 20.75 -13.49
C ASN A 119 -12.88 21.70 -12.30
N PRO A 120 -12.43 22.95 -12.35
CA PRO A 120 -12.54 23.89 -11.23
C PRO A 120 -13.99 24.23 -10.86
N HIS A 121 -14.91 24.21 -11.81
CA HIS A 121 -16.33 24.47 -11.56
C HIS A 121 -16.99 23.31 -10.81
N VAL A 122 -16.73 22.08 -11.22
CA VAL A 122 -17.21 20.85 -10.57
C VAL A 122 -16.54 20.66 -9.20
N ARG A 123 -15.26 21.00 -9.06
CA ARG A 123 -14.53 20.87 -7.79
C ARG A 123 -15.09 21.71 -6.64
N LYS A 124 -15.85 22.79 -6.95
CA LYS A 124 -16.54 23.63 -5.95
C LYS A 124 -17.86 23.02 -5.47
N SER A 125 -18.42 22.05 -6.19
CA SER A 125 -19.68 21.39 -5.83
C SER A 125 -19.43 20.18 -4.91
N VAL A 126 -20.47 19.78 -4.19
CA VAL A 126 -20.43 18.60 -3.32
C VAL A 126 -20.39 17.31 -4.15
N ASP A 127 -20.99 17.30 -5.32
CA ASP A 127 -21.01 16.17 -6.27
C ASP A 127 -19.82 16.26 -7.24
N ASN A 128 -18.65 16.05 -6.71
CA ASN A 128 -17.42 16.03 -7.49
C ASN A 128 -17.35 14.76 -8.37
N GLU A 129 -17.26 14.93 -9.68
CA GLU A 129 -16.83 13.85 -10.60
C GLU A 129 -15.35 13.51 -10.35
N ILE A 130 -15.13 12.67 -9.33
CA ILE A 130 -13.77 12.24 -8.95
C ILE A 130 -13.39 11.05 -9.80
N LYS A 131 -12.34 11.20 -10.59
CA LYS A 131 -11.84 10.11 -11.44
C LYS A 131 -11.05 9.11 -10.60
N THR A 132 -11.42 7.85 -10.75
CA THR A 132 -10.70 6.70 -10.18
C THR A 132 -10.26 5.79 -11.32
N LYS A 133 -9.18 5.04 -11.12
CA LYS A 133 -8.73 3.99 -12.03
C LYS A 133 -7.91 2.98 -11.25
N GLU A 134 -8.21 1.70 -11.42
CA GLU A 134 -7.58 0.60 -10.68
C GLU A 134 -6.05 0.60 -10.79
N ILE A 135 -5.41 0.11 -9.73
CA ILE A 135 -3.97 -0.13 -9.64
C ILE A 135 -3.74 -1.62 -9.52
N THR A 136 -2.82 -2.16 -10.32
CA THR A 136 -2.39 -3.55 -10.24
C THR A 136 -0.88 -3.63 -10.10
N ILE A 137 -0.41 -4.37 -9.11
CA ILE A 137 0.99 -4.68 -8.85
C ILE A 137 1.12 -6.19 -8.91
N CYS A 138 1.78 -6.71 -9.96
CA CYS A 138 1.90 -8.14 -10.21
C CYS A 138 2.90 -8.83 -9.26
N ASP A 139 3.06 -10.14 -9.48
CA ASP A 139 3.89 -10.98 -8.62
C ASP A 139 5.37 -10.55 -8.60
N ASN A 140 6.04 -10.80 -7.47
CA ASN A 140 7.48 -10.59 -7.29
C ASN A 140 7.97 -9.13 -7.48
N VAL A 141 7.06 -8.14 -7.58
CA VAL A 141 7.45 -6.73 -7.76
C VAL A 141 8.14 -6.20 -6.49
N TRP A 142 9.21 -5.45 -6.70
CA TRP A 142 9.88 -4.72 -5.62
C TRP A 142 9.74 -3.21 -5.81
N ILE A 143 9.07 -2.56 -4.86
CA ILE A 143 8.91 -1.10 -4.81
C ILE A 143 9.85 -0.55 -3.75
N GLY A 144 10.76 0.32 -4.15
CA GLY A 144 11.67 1.04 -3.26
C GLY A 144 10.93 1.96 -2.28
N GLY A 145 11.66 2.56 -1.36
CA GLY A 145 11.06 3.51 -0.40
C GLY A 145 10.62 4.82 -1.05
N GLU A 146 9.62 5.50 -0.44
CA GLU A 146 9.16 6.84 -0.82
C GLU A 146 8.62 6.94 -2.26
N VAL A 147 8.11 5.84 -2.80
CA VAL A 147 7.49 5.79 -4.13
C VAL A 147 6.03 6.24 -4.04
N ILE A 148 5.61 7.02 -5.04
CA ILE A 148 4.22 7.41 -5.26
C ILE A 148 3.66 6.59 -6.43
N ILE A 149 2.56 5.86 -6.22
CA ILE A 149 1.85 5.12 -7.27
C ILE A 149 0.48 5.74 -7.46
N LEU A 150 0.23 6.22 -8.67
CA LEU A 150 -0.98 6.94 -9.04
C LEU A 150 -2.01 6.02 -9.69
N LYS A 151 -3.26 6.46 -9.71
CA LYS A 151 -4.36 5.75 -10.34
C LYS A 151 -4.05 5.28 -11.76
N GLY A 152 -4.53 4.08 -12.10
CA GLY A 152 -4.37 3.47 -13.42
C GLY A 152 -2.97 2.90 -13.68
N THR A 153 -2.15 2.75 -12.64
CA THR A 153 -0.85 2.10 -12.76
C THR A 153 -0.99 0.59 -12.82
N PHE A 154 -0.29 -0.01 -13.77
CA PHE A 154 -0.03 -1.44 -13.85
C PHE A 154 1.48 -1.67 -13.77
N ILE A 155 1.93 -2.54 -12.86
CA ILE A 155 3.34 -2.92 -12.73
C ILE A 155 3.44 -4.41 -13.00
N GLY A 156 4.13 -4.76 -14.09
CA GLY A 156 4.34 -6.13 -14.54
C GLY A 156 5.23 -6.93 -13.59
N GLU A 157 5.13 -8.23 -13.70
CA GLU A 157 5.81 -9.22 -12.86
C GLU A 157 7.33 -9.01 -12.81
N ASN A 158 7.95 -9.32 -11.67
CA ASN A 158 9.39 -9.21 -11.41
C ASN A 158 9.98 -7.79 -11.53
N SER A 159 9.17 -6.76 -11.81
CA SER A 159 9.70 -5.41 -12.05
C SER A 159 10.09 -4.72 -10.75
N ILE A 160 11.01 -3.75 -10.87
CA ILE A 160 11.54 -2.98 -9.75
C ILE A 160 11.26 -1.49 -9.98
N ILE A 161 10.71 -0.83 -8.96
CA ILE A 161 10.57 0.62 -8.92
C ILE A 161 11.60 1.21 -7.98
N ALA A 162 12.48 2.05 -8.51
CA ALA A 162 13.51 2.72 -7.72
C ALA A 162 12.92 3.69 -6.68
N SER A 163 13.60 3.81 -5.55
CA SER A 163 13.16 4.68 -4.45
C SER A 163 12.93 6.13 -4.91
N GLY A 164 11.95 6.80 -4.29
CA GLY A 164 11.61 8.20 -4.57
C GLY A 164 10.90 8.44 -5.90
N SER A 165 10.48 7.40 -6.61
CA SER A 165 9.83 7.53 -7.93
C SER A 165 8.36 7.94 -7.85
N SER A 166 7.84 8.51 -8.96
CA SER A 166 6.41 8.74 -9.16
C SER A 166 5.95 7.96 -10.39
N VAL A 167 5.05 7.00 -10.20
CA VAL A 167 4.66 6.00 -11.19
C VAL A 167 3.23 6.21 -11.64
N SER A 168 3.01 6.23 -12.96
CA SER A 168 1.70 6.21 -13.60
C SER A 168 1.77 5.46 -14.92
N GLY A 169 0.67 4.82 -15.34
CA GLY A 169 0.60 4.05 -16.59
C GLY A 169 1.15 2.63 -16.45
N ILE A 170 1.67 2.06 -17.52
CA ILE A 170 2.05 0.66 -17.62
C ILE A 170 3.57 0.53 -17.49
N ILE A 171 4.00 -0.27 -16.54
CA ILE A 171 5.37 -0.74 -16.39
C ILE A 171 5.40 -2.19 -16.89
N PRO A 172 6.14 -2.54 -17.93
CA PRO A 172 6.28 -3.92 -18.38
C PRO A 172 6.92 -4.84 -17.33
N GLU A 173 6.82 -6.13 -17.54
CA GLU A 173 7.48 -7.13 -16.69
C GLU A 173 9.01 -7.13 -16.87
N ASN A 174 9.73 -7.58 -15.86
CA ASN A 174 11.18 -7.77 -15.87
C ASN A 174 11.97 -6.47 -16.17
N GLU A 175 11.46 -5.32 -15.72
CA GLU A 175 12.08 -4.02 -15.95
C GLU A 175 12.33 -3.25 -14.65
N ILE A 176 13.36 -2.39 -14.68
CA ILE A 176 13.65 -1.42 -13.63
C ILE A 176 13.26 -0.02 -14.12
N TRP A 177 12.40 0.64 -13.35
CA TRP A 177 11.93 2.00 -13.62
C TRP A 177 12.21 2.94 -12.45
N GLY A 178 12.45 4.24 -12.73
CA GLY A 178 12.71 5.21 -11.68
C GLY A 178 12.57 6.65 -12.14
N GLY A 179 12.52 7.57 -11.18
CA GLY A 179 12.43 9.02 -11.41
C GLY A 179 11.02 9.60 -11.20
N ARG A 180 10.87 10.91 -11.40
CA ARG A 180 9.62 11.69 -11.25
C ARG A 180 9.40 12.54 -12.51
N PRO A 181 8.58 12.11 -13.47
CA PRO A 181 7.88 10.83 -13.56
C PRO A 181 8.85 9.67 -13.82
N ALA A 182 8.45 8.46 -13.43
CA ALA A 182 9.24 7.25 -13.63
C ALA A 182 9.47 6.99 -15.13
N ARG A 183 10.70 6.57 -15.46
CA ARG A 183 11.13 6.19 -16.80
C ARG A 183 11.88 4.87 -16.75
N PHE A 184 11.89 4.16 -17.85
CA PHE A 184 12.67 2.94 -18.02
C PHE A 184 14.16 3.20 -17.76
N ILE A 185 14.78 2.32 -16.99
CA ILE A 185 16.22 2.35 -16.69
C ILE A 185 16.91 1.21 -17.41
N LYS A 186 16.46 -0.03 -17.17
CA LYS A 186 17.01 -1.24 -17.83
C LYS A 186 16.11 -2.44 -17.65
N LYS A 187 16.35 -3.50 -18.38
CA LYS A 187 15.80 -4.84 -18.11
C LYS A 187 16.55 -5.54 -16.98
N ILE A 188 15.87 -6.46 -16.31
CA ILE A 188 16.44 -7.33 -15.27
C ILE A 188 17.10 -8.54 -15.91
#